data_5a857a20ffb437982479156d243fd7ea
#
_entry.id   5a857a20ffb437982479156d243fd7ea
#
_cell.length_a   1.000
_cell.length_b   1.000
_cell.length_c   1.000
_cell.angle_alpha   90.00
_cell.angle_beta   90.00
_cell.angle_gamma   90.00
#
_symmetry.space_group_name_H-M   'P 1'
#
loop_
_entity.id
_entity.type
_entity.pdbx_description
1 polymer ?
#
loop_
_entity_poly.entity_id
_entity_poly.type
_entity_poly.pdbx_seq_one_letter_code
_entity_poly.pdbx_strand_id
1 'polypeptide(L)'
;ARIVEYGNEQCKFSYRESIFKRNPNVIVLDSKYELTHGGREALQKEREKTIQKRTSRYPDQPSCGSTFKNIKFEMKGAQAFILGTGQELVSEIVRKLPEHCLTWHTLPTGWLVTELGLRGTKIGGAMISKEHGNFIVNLGGAKAEDVFALMNLMRQKVREAYGLELEEEVQLVGF
;
A
#
# COMPACT_ATOMS: atom_id res chain seq x y z
N ALA A 1 -25.28 4.24 22.53
CA ALA A 1 -24.10 3.48 22.09
C ALA A 1 -23.99 2.20 22.93
N ARG A 2 -23.54 1.10 22.34
CA ARG A 2 -23.39 -0.20 23.00
C ARG A 2 -21.97 -0.71 22.73
N ILE A 3 -21.30 -1.23 23.77
CA ILE A 3 -20.02 -1.92 23.62
C ILE A 3 -20.32 -3.36 23.16
N VAL A 4 -19.64 -3.81 22.13
CA VAL A 4 -19.77 -5.15 21.55
C VAL A 4 -18.37 -5.72 21.34
N GLU A 5 -18.18 -7.00 21.64
CA GLU A 5 -16.94 -7.73 21.38
C GLU A 5 -17.10 -8.55 20.09
N TYR A 6 -16.08 -8.49 19.24
CA TYR A 6 -16.00 -9.24 17.97
C TYR A 6 -14.85 -10.25 18.04
N GLY A 7 -15.14 -11.51 17.77
CA GLY A 7 -14.12 -12.52 17.53
C GLY A 7 -13.41 -12.31 16.18
N ASN A 8 -12.25 -12.92 15.99
CA ASN A 8 -11.43 -12.76 14.78
C ASN A 8 -12.22 -13.01 13.49
N GLU A 9 -12.98 -14.11 13.41
CA GLU A 9 -13.78 -14.46 12.24
C GLU A 9 -14.87 -13.43 11.93
N GLN A 10 -15.48 -12.86 12.98
CA GLN A 10 -16.51 -11.82 12.84
C GLN A 10 -15.93 -10.51 12.30
N CYS A 11 -14.65 -10.23 12.53
CA CYS A 11 -13.94 -9.06 12.03
C CYS A 11 -13.75 -9.10 10.50
N LYS A 12 -13.84 -10.29 9.87
CA LYS A 12 -13.70 -10.51 8.41
C LYS A 12 -12.46 -9.83 7.84
N PHE A 13 -11.30 -10.04 8.49
CA PHE A 13 -10.04 -9.49 8.04
C PHE A 13 -9.64 -10.07 6.69
N SER A 14 -9.23 -9.20 5.79
CA SER A 14 -8.58 -9.54 4.52
C SER A 14 -7.54 -8.49 4.16
N TYR A 15 -6.95 -8.55 2.96
CA TYR A 15 -5.93 -7.59 2.56
C TYR A 15 -6.46 -6.15 2.58
N ARG A 16 -6.00 -5.36 3.56
CA ARG A 16 -6.40 -3.97 3.79
C ARG A 16 -7.90 -3.78 4.05
N GLU A 17 -8.63 -4.82 4.49
CA GLU A 17 -10.06 -4.80 4.72
C GLU A 17 -10.46 -5.41 6.07
N SER A 18 -11.58 -4.90 6.60
CA SER A 18 -12.28 -5.45 7.76
C SER A 18 -13.70 -4.89 7.81
N ILE A 19 -14.55 -5.46 8.70
CA ILE A 19 -15.89 -4.90 8.93
C ILE A 19 -15.85 -3.46 9.43
N PHE A 20 -14.81 -3.07 10.17
CA PHE A 20 -14.65 -1.74 10.76
C PHE A 20 -14.41 -0.66 9.69
N LYS A 21 -13.77 -1.00 8.58
CA LYS A 21 -13.61 -0.08 7.44
C LYS A 21 -14.91 0.13 6.67
N ARG A 22 -15.78 -0.87 6.64
CA ARG A 22 -17.05 -0.84 5.90
C ARG A 22 -18.20 -0.26 6.68
N ASN A 23 -18.10 -0.21 8.01
CA ASN A 23 -19.16 0.26 8.87
C ASN A 23 -18.73 1.50 9.66
N PRO A 24 -19.08 2.72 9.21
CA PRO A 24 -18.68 3.96 9.85
C PRO A 24 -19.32 4.17 11.23
N ASN A 25 -20.32 3.35 11.58
CA ASN A 25 -21.02 3.42 12.88
C ASN A 25 -20.33 2.60 13.97
N VAL A 26 -19.20 1.93 13.65
CA VAL A 26 -18.44 1.14 14.62
C VAL A 26 -17.09 1.80 14.86
N ILE A 27 -16.82 2.09 16.14
CA ILE A 27 -15.55 2.63 16.61
C ILE A 27 -14.83 1.53 17.39
N VAL A 28 -13.59 1.22 16.98
CA VAL A 28 -12.74 0.28 17.71
C VAL A 28 -12.19 0.97 18.95
N LEU A 29 -12.51 0.44 20.13
CA LEU A 29 -12.05 0.97 21.43
C LEU A 29 -10.76 0.32 21.88
N ASP A 30 -10.66 -1.01 21.75
CA ASP A 30 -9.47 -1.78 22.09
C ASP A 30 -9.34 -3.03 21.22
N SER A 31 -8.22 -3.73 21.34
CA SER A 31 -7.97 -5.01 20.70
C SER A 31 -7.14 -5.92 21.61
N LYS A 32 -7.51 -7.20 21.66
CA LYS A 32 -6.79 -8.23 22.41
C LYS A 32 -5.98 -9.11 21.47
N TYR A 33 -4.71 -9.33 21.82
CA TYR A 33 -3.81 -10.19 21.06
C TYR A 33 -3.35 -11.35 21.93
N GLU A 34 -3.41 -12.55 21.42
CA GLU A 34 -2.73 -13.69 22.00
C GLU A 34 -1.26 -13.66 21.57
N LEU A 35 -0.35 -13.71 22.53
CA LEU A 35 1.08 -13.66 22.31
C LEU A 35 1.73 -14.96 22.81
N THR A 36 2.74 -15.42 22.07
CA THR A 36 3.59 -16.53 22.50
C THR A 36 4.84 -16.04 23.19
N HIS A 37 5.34 -16.80 24.15
CA HIS A 37 6.62 -16.51 24.79
C HIS A 37 7.77 -16.65 23.79
N GLY A 38 8.71 -15.70 23.83
CA GLY A 38 9.91 -15.72 23.01
C GLY A 38 11.14 -15.29 23.80
N GLY A 39 12.33 -15.72 23.39
CA GLY A 39 13.59 -15.31 23.99
C GLY A 39 13.84 -13.82 23.76
N ARG A 40 14.07 -13.05 24.82
CA ARG A 40 14.25 -11.59 24.77
C ARG A 40 15.31 -11.14 23.77
N GLU A 41 16.48 -11.79 23.79
CA GLU A 41 17.58 -11.44 22.89
C GLU A 41 17.26 -11.70 21.41
N ALA A 42 16.60 -12.82 21.11
CA ALA A 42 16.18 -13.18 19.75
C ALA A 42 15.15 -12.17 19.21
N LEU A 43 14.16 -11.82 20.02
CA LEU A 43 13.13 -10.83 19.67
C LEU A 43 13.72 -9.43 19.50
N GLN A 44 14.67 -9.04 20.33
CA GLN A 44 15.36 -7.76 20.19
C GLN A 44 16.14 -7.68 18.87
N LYS A 45 16.88 -8.73 18.55
CA LYS A 45 17.64 -8.84 17.30
C LYS A 45 16.76 -8.78 16.06
N GLU A 46 15.60 -9.45 16.09
CA GLU A 46 14.63 -9.42 15.02
C GLU A 46 13.97 -8.04 14.87
N ARG A 47 13.64 -7.40 15.99
CA ARG A 47 13.15 -6.00 16.02
C ARG A 47 14.14 -5.04 15.39
N GLU A 48 15.42 -5.10 15.76
CA GLU A 48 16.48 -4.25 15.22
C GLU A 48 16.62 -4.43 13.70
N LYS A 49 16.67 -5.69 13.22
CA LYS A 49 16.68 -5.99 11.78
C LYS A 49 15.48 -5.42 11.05
N THR A 50 14.31 -5.54 11.67
CA THR A 50 13.06 -5.03 11.07
C THR A 50 13.06 -3.50 10.99
N ILE A 51 13.51 -2.82 12.04
CA ILE A 51 13.65 -1.36 12.07
C ILE A 51 14.64 -0.93 10.99
N GLN A 52 15.83 -1.51 10.94
CA GLN A 52 16.86 -1.20 9.96
C GLN A 52 16.35 -1.39 8.51
N LYS A 53 15.64 -2.48 8.25
CA LYS A 53 15.03 -2.75 6.93
C LYS A 53 13.97 -1.72 6.57
N ARG A 54 13.22 -1.21 7.54
CA ARG A 54 12.18 -0.19 7.31
C ARG A 54 12.80 1.18 7.07
N THR A 55 13.71 1.62 7.94
CA THR A 55 14.36 2.93 7.79
C THR A 55 15.16 3.07 6.50
N SER A 56 15.72 1.98 5.98
CA SER A 56 16.46 2.00 4.70
C SER A 56 15.56 2.06 3.44
N ARG A 57 14.24 1.86 3.57
CA ARG A 57 13.32 1.75 2.43
C ARG A 57 12.23 2.80 2.39
N TYR A 58 12.00 3.48 3.49
CA TYR A 58 10.92 4.46 3.60
C TYR A 58 11.49 5.87 3.75
N PRO A 59 10.77 6.88 3.23
CA PRO A 59 11.21 8.26 3.38
C PRO A 59 11.14 8.71 4.85
N ASP A 60 12.05 9.58 5.24
CA ASP A 60 12.06 10.21 6.58
C ASP A 60 11.07 11.37 6.69
N GLN A 61 10.63 11.91 5.55
CA GLN A 61 9.68 13.03 5.53
C GLN A 61 8.28 12.58 5.94
N PRO A 62 7.48 13.48 6.53
CA PRO A 62 6.09 13.20 6.87
C PRO A 62 5.29 12.71 5.67
N SER A 63 4.55 11.61 5.85
CA SER A 63 3.69 11.01 4.82
C SER A 63 2.57 10.20 5.46
N CYS A 64 1.55 9.86 4.69
CA CYS A 64 0.47 8.94 5.13
C CYS A 64 0.82 7.46 4.91
N GLY A 65 2.06 7.13 4.52
CA GLY A 65 2.44 5.78 4.13
C GLY A 65 2.13 5.48 2.66
N SER A 66 1.84 4.21 2.35
CA SER A 66 1.45 3.81 0.99
C SER A 66 0.17 4.50 0.55
N THR A 67 0.22 5.17 -0.58
CA THR A 67 -0.90 5.91 -1.14
C THR A 67 -1.95 4.98 -1.75
N PHE A 68 -1.49 3.95 -2.47
CA PHE A 68 -2.35 2.98 -3.16
C PHE A 68 -2.09 1.56 -2.69
N LYS A 69 -3.11 0.71 -2.77
CA LYS A 69 -2.99 -0.72 -2.55
C LYS A 69 -2.08 -1.34 -3.61
N ASN A 70 -1.38 -2.43 -3.24
CA ASN A 70 -0.74 -3.28 -4.24
C ASN A 70 -1.80 -4.09 -4.98
N ILE A 71 -1.57 -4.34 -6.26
CA ILE A 71 -2.48 -5.12 -7.09
C ILE A 71 -2.20 -6.60 -6.86
N LYS A 72 -3.25 -7.37 -6.54
CA LYS A 72 -3.16 -8.82 -6.44
C LYS A 72 -3.54 -9.48 -7.75
N PHE A 73 -2.82 -10.53 -8.12
CA PHE A 73 -3.07 -11.29 -9.33
C PHE A 73 -2.97 -12.80 -9.09
N GLU A 74 -3.47 -13.60 -10.02
CA GLU A 74 -3.28 -15.06 -10.09
C GLU A 74 -2.56 -15.42 -11.38
N MET A 75 -1.79 -16.50 -11.35
CA MET A 75 -1.15 -17.04 -12.56
C MET A 75 -2.01 -18.15 -13.16
N LYS A 76 -2.21 -18.11 -14.48
CA LYS A 76 -2.82 -19.20 -15.28
C LYS A 76 -1.84 -19.56 -16.39
N GLY A 77 -0.99 -20.54 -16.12
CA GLY A 77 0.16 -20.83 -16.99
C GLY A 77 1.16 -19.67 -16.97
N ALA A 78 1.48 -19.12 -18.15
CA ALA A 78 2.38 -17.99 -18.30
C ALA A 78 1.70 -16.62 -18.20
N GLN A 79 0.39 -16.58 -18.06
CA GLN A 79 -0.40 -15.34 -18.00
C GLN A 79 -0.77 -15.01 -16.57
N ALA A 80 -0.84 -13.71 -16.25
CA ALA A 80 -1.26 -13.21 -14.95
C ALA A 80 -2.58 -12.43 -15.07
N PHE A 81 -3.51 -12.66 -14.16
CA PHE A 81 -4.84 -12.03 -14.15
C PHE A 81 -5.09 -11.33 -12.83
N ILE A 82 -5.55 -10.07 -12.88
CA ILE A 82 -5.86 -9.28 -11.69
C ILE A 82 -7.04 -9.90 -10.95
N LEU A 83 -6.85 -10.12 -9.65
CA LEU A 83 -7.93 -10.64 -8.80
C LEU A 83 -9.06 -9.62 -8.68
N GLY A 84 -10.28 -10.11 -8.80
CA GLY A 84 -11.50 -9.32 -8.71
C GLY A 84 -12.00 -8.78 -10.04
N THR A 85 -11.13 -8.47 -11.01
CA THR A 85 -11.54 -7.98 -12.34
C THR A 85 -11.35 -9.02 -13.43
N GLY A 86 -10.43 -9.98 -13.26
CA GLY A 86 -10.05 -10.93 -14.29
C GLY A 86 -9.28 -10.31 -15.46
N GLN A 87 -8.89 -9.03 -15.37
CA GLN A 87 -8.09 -8.36 -16.38
C GLN A 87 -6.71 -9.01 -16.48
N GLU A 88 -6.26 -9.33 -17.69
CA GLU A 88 -4.91 -9.84 -17.93
C GLU A 88 -3.88 -8.74 -17.74
N LEU A 89 -2.81 -9.06 -17.00
CA LEU A 89 -1.64 -8.19 -16.87
C LEU A 89 -0.82 -8.21 -18.16
N VAL A 90 -0.38 -7.05 -18.59
CA VAL A 90 0.51 -6.90 -19.75
C VAL A 90 1.74 -7.77 -19.57
N SER A 91 2.05 -8.61 -20.55
CA SER A 91 3.16 -9.58 -20.50
C SER A 91 4.52 -8.93 -20.21
N GLU A 92 4.70 -7.67 -20.61
CA GLU A 92 5.90 -6.89 -20.32
C GLU A 92 6.07 -6.65 -18.82
N ILE A 93 4.98 -6.34 -18.10
CA ILE A 93 5.00 -6.21 -16.63
C ILE A 93 5.45 -7.53 -16.00
N VAL A 94 4.79 -8.64 -16.39
CA VAL A 94 5.06 -9.95 -15.81
C VAL A 94 6.54 -10.34 -15.97
N ARG A 95 7.13 -10.08 -17.13
CA ARG A 95 8.55 -10.36 -17.42
C ARG A 95 9.53 -9.50 -16.61
N LYS A 96 9.17 -8.28 -16.27
CA LYS A 96 10.01 -7.34 -15.51
C LYS A 96 9.84 -7.46 -14.00
N LEU A 97 8.78 -8.15 -13.55
CA LEU A 97 8.52 -8.29 -12.11
C LEU A 97 9.63 -9.08 -11.42
N PRO A 98 10.11 -8.61 -10.26
CA PRO A 98 11.00 -9.40 -9.41
C PRO A 98 10.36 -10.74 -9.02
N GLU A 99 11.16 -11.80 -8.93
CA GLU A 99 10.70 -13.16 -8.64
C GLU A 99 9.82 -13.25 -7.38
N HIS A 100 10.19 -12.54 -6.31
CA HIS A 100 9.39 -12.52 -5.09
C HIS A 100 7.98 -11.94 -5.30
N CYS A 101 7.78 -11.03 -6.27
CA CYS A 101 6.46 -10.50 -6.61
C CYS A 101 5.59 -11.57 -7.29
N LEU A 102 6.20 -12.40 -8.13
CA LEU A 102 5.53 -13.55 -8.75
C LEU A 102 5.17 -14.60 -7.69
N THR A 103 6.09 -14.92 -6.77
CA THR A 103 5.84 -15.86 -5.66
C THR A 103 4.70 -15.38 -4.75
N TRP A 104 4.61 -14.08 -4.45
CA TRP A 104 3.57 -13.52 -3.60
C TRP A 104 2.32 -13.08 -4.37
N HIS A 105 2.27 -13.31 -5.67
CA HIS A 105 1.18 -12.88 -6.56
C HIS A 105 0.78 -11.42 -6.32
N THR A 106 1.78 -10.56 -6.28
CA THR A 106 1.58 -9.16 -5.92
C THR A 106 2.38 -8.24 -6.83
N LEU A 107 1.69 -7.32 -7.51
CA LEU A 107 2.27 -6.24 -8.27
C LEU A 107 2.35 -5.00 -7.38
N PRO A 108 3.56 -4.59 -6.94
CA PRO A 108 3.69 -3.43 -6.07
C PRO A 108 3.44 -2.13 -6.82
N THR A 109 2.52 -1.31 -6.34
CA THR A 109 2.24 0.00 -6.94
C THR A 109 3.47 0.91 -6.94
N GLY A 110 4.30 0.84 -5.88
CA GLY A 110 5.55 1.59 -5.82
C GLY A 110 6.55 1.22 -6.92
N TRP A 111 6.54 -0.03 -7.37
CA TRP A 111 7.34 -0.49 -8.50
C TRP A 111 6.82 0.11 -9.81
N LEU A 112 5.50 0.05 -10.08
CA LEU A 112 4.88 0.67 -11.27
C LEU A 112 5.22 2.15 -11.39
N VAL A 113 5.06 2.90 -10.30
CA VAL A 113 5.37 4.34 -10.25
C VAL A 113 6.86 4.61 -10.50
N THR A 114 7.73 3.70 -10.06
CA THR A 114 9.18 3.77 -10.29
C THR A 114 9.52 3.51 -11.76
N GLU A 115 8.96 2.47 -12.38
CA GLU A 115 9.16 2.15 -13.79
C GLU A 115 8.71 3.30 -14.72
N LEU A 116 7.67 4.05 -14.30
CA LEU A 116 7.19 5.23 -15.03
C LEU A 116 8.04 6.50 -14.77
N GLY A 117 9.13 6.42 -13.99
CA GLY A 117 10.00 7.55 -13.70
C GLY A 117 9.36 8.67 -12.88
N LEU A 118 8.28 8.39 -12.13
CA LEU A 118 7.52 9.42 -11.42
C LEU A 118 8.11 9.80 -10.06
N ARG A 119 9.12 9.07 -9.56
CA ARG A 119 9.78 9.44 -8.30
C ARG A 119 10.37 10.85 -8.37
N GLY A 120 10.22 11.62 -7.31
CA GLY A 120 10.71 12.99 -7.21
C GLY A 120 9.82 14.03 -7.90
N THR A 121 8.72 13.62 -8.55
CA THR A 121 7.73 14.57 -9.09
C THR A 121 7.09 15.37 -7.97
N LYS A 122 7.04 16.69 -8.12
CA LYS A 122 6.54 17.65 -7.13
C LYS A 122 5.31 18.39 -7.65
N ILE A 123 4.36 18.62 -6.76
CA ILE A 123 3.25 19.55 -6.94
C ILE A 123 3.11 20.32 -5.63
N GLY A 124 3.21 21.63 -5.67
CA GLY A 124 3.19 22.49 -4.50
C GLY A 124 4.22 22.04 -3.44
N GLY A 125 3.78 21.82 -2.22
CA GLY A 125 4.63 21.32 -1.12
C GLY A 125 4.74 19.79 -1.02
N ALA A 126 4.11 19.04 -1.92
CA ALA A 126 4.11 17.57 -1.92
C ALA A 126 5.05 17.00 -3.00
N MET A 127 5.59 15.79 -2.75
CA MET A 127 6.47 15.09 -3.70
C MET A 127 6.23 13.58 -3.64
N ILE A 128 6.23 12.90 -4.80
CA ILE A 128 6.37 11.45 -4.85
C ILE A 128 7.78 11.11 -4.37
N SER A 129 7.90 10.35 -3.29
CA SER A 129 9.18 10.07 -2.64
C SER A 129 10.22 9.51 -3.62
N LYS A 130 11.45 9.95 -3.45
CA LYS A 130 12.60 9.41 -4.21
C LYS A 130 12.97 8.00 -3.74
N GLU A 131 12.70 7.67 -2.48
CA GLU A 131 13.02 6.40 -1.83
C GLU A 131 11.97 5.33 -2.15
N HIS A 132 10.67 5.72 -2.21
CA HIS A 132 9.58 4.77 -2.40
C HIS A 132 8.45 5.35 -3.25
N GLY A 133 8.26 4.82 -4.46
CA GLY A 133 7.30 5.35 -5.45
C GLY A 133 5.82 5.36 -5.04
N ASN A 134 5.43 4.64 -3.98
CA ASN A 134 4.04 4.64 -3.48
C ASN A 134 3.83 5.57 -2.26
N PHE A 135 4.82 6.42 -1.95
CA PHE A 135 4.73 7.38 -0.85
C PHE A 135 4.70 8.81 -1.41
N ILE A 136 3.76 9.61 -0.97
CA ILE A 136 3.74 11.05 -1.19
C ILE A 136 4.18 11.71 0.11
N VAL A 137 5.26 12.47 0.05
CA VAL A 137 5.87 13.13 1.21
C VAL A 137 5.55 14.62 1.22
N ASN A 138 5.41 15.17 2.42
CA ASN A 138 5.27 16.59 2.66
C ASN A 138 6.68 17.20 2.83
N LEU A 139 7.06 18.09 1.92
CA LEU A 139 8.34 18.82 1.96
C LEU A 139 8.30 20.07 2.84
N GLY A 140 7.18 20.35 3.46
CA GLY A 140 6.84 21.56 4.19
C GLY A 140 5.76 22.36 3.46
N GLY A 141 4.67 22.64 4.15
CA GLY A 141 3.56 23.43 3.62
C GLY A 141 2.72 22.77 2.53
N ALA A 142 2.79 21.45 2.34
CA ALA A 142 1.93 20.75 1.41
C ALA A 142 0.45 20.89 1.80
N LYS A 143 -0.38 21.19 0.82
CA LYS A 143 -1.85 21.17 0.95
C LYS A 143 -2.39 19.79 0.56
N ALA A 144 -3.59 19.45 1.03
CA ALA A 144 -4.29 18.23 0.63
C ALA A 144 -4.47 18.16 -0.91
N GLU A 145 -4.75 19.31 -1.54
CA GLU A 145 -4.88 19.43 -3.00
C GLU A 145 -3.60 19.04 -3.75
N ASP A 146 -2.42 19.37 -3.22
CA ASP A 146 -1.12 18.99 -3.81
C ASP A 146 -0.96 17.47 -3.81
N VAL A 147 -1.30 16.83 -2.68
CA VAL A 147 -1.26 15.38 -2.54
C VAL A 147 -2.25 14.71 -3.50
N PHE A 148 -3.47 15.24 -3.56
CA PHE A 148 -4.53 14.72 -4.42
C PHE A 148 -4.16 14.85 -5.91
N ALA A 149 -3.55 15.96 -6.30
CA ALA A 149 -3.06 16.16 -7.67
C ALA A 149 -1.97 15.12 -8.04
N LEU A 150 -1.03 14.82 -7.13
CA LEU A 150 -0.03 13.77 -7.33
C LEU A 150 -0.68 12.37 -7.41
N MET A 151 -1.69 12.09 -6.59
CA MET A 151 -2.46 10.84 -6.68
C MET A 151 -3.12 10.68 -8.04
N ASN A 152 -3.75 11.72 -8.55
CA ASN A 152 -4.39 11.71 -9.88
C ASN A 152 -3.37 11.52 -10.99
N LEU A 153 -2.21 12.18 -10.89
CA LEU A 153 -1.10 11.99 -11.84
C LEU A 153 -0.64 10.52 -11.86
N MET A 154 -0.44 9.91 -10.69
CA MET A 154 -0.04 8.51 -10.58
C MET A 154 -1.07 7.58 -11.23
N ARG A 155 -2.38 7.76 -10.95
CA ARG A 155 -3.46 6.99 -11.57
C ARG A 155 -3.47 7.13 -13.08
N GLN A 156 -3.40 8.38 -13.56
CA GLN A 156 -3.42 8.66 -14.99
C GLN A 156 -2.25 7.97 -15.70
N LYS A 157 -1.04 8.13 -15.18
CA LYS A 157 0.16 7.55 -15.80
C LYS A 157 0.17 6.03 -15.80
N VAL A 158 -0.28 5.40 -14.72
CA VAL A 158 -0.42 3.93 -14.66
C VAL A 158 -1.50 3.43 -15.60
N ARG A 159 -2.64 4.12 -15.68
CA ARG A 159 -3.70 3.79 -16.63
C ARG A 159 -3.25 3.95 -18.10
N GLU A 160 -2.59 5.06 -18.42
CA GLU A 160 -2.08 5.32 -19.79
C GLU A 160 -1.05 4.26 -20.22
N ALA A 161 -0.14 3.87 -19.34
CA ALA A 161 0.95 2.95 -19.67
C ALA A 161 0.54 1.48 -19.65
N TYR A 162 -0.33 1.10 -18.72
CA TYR A 162 -0.59 -0.32 -18.42
C TYR A 162 -2.07 -0.71 -18.43
N GLY A 163 -2.99 0.24 -18.60
CA GLY A 163 -4.44 0.00 -18.52
C GLY A 163 -4.91 -0.39 -17.11
N LEU A 164 -4.12 -0.13 -16.05
CA LEU A 164 -4.40 -0.54 -14.68
C LEU A 164 -5.05 0.57 -13.88
N GLU A 165 -6.02 0.20 -13.04
CA GLU A 165 -6.64 1.10 -12.07
C GLU A 165 -5.99 0.96 -10.71
N LEU A 166 -5.58 2.08 -10.10
CA LEU A 166 -5.03 2.12 -8.76
C LEU A 166 -6.13 2.38 -7.73
N GLU A 167 -6.23 1.51 -6.74
CA GLU A 167 -7.13 1.66 -5.59
C GLU A 167 -6.41 2.33 -4.42
N GLU A 168 -7.03 3.36 -3.82
CA GLU A 168 -6.45 4.05 -2.67
C GLU A 168 -6.32 3.13 -1.46
N GLU A 169 -5.18 3.24 -0.76
CA GLU A 169 -5.00 2.71 0.59
C GLU A 169 -5.26 3.79 1.65
N VAL A 170 -4.96 5.04 1.32
CA VAL A 170 -5.28 6.21 2.17
C VAL A 170 -6.77 6.50 2.16
N GLN A 171 -7.29 7.00 3.27
CA GLN A 171 -8.67 7.46 3.38
C GLN A 171 -8.73 8.97 3.20
N LEU A 172 -9.61 9.43 2.30
CA LEU A 172 -9.88 10.84 2.08
C LEU A 172 -10.97 11.28 3.05
N VAL A 173 -10.69 12.27 3.90
CA VAL A 173 -11.62 12.79 4.90
C VAL A 173 -11.82 14.27 4.67
N GLY A 174 -13.08 14.72 4.57
CA GLY A 174 -13.43 16.13 4.39
C GLY A 174 -13.32 16.65 2.96
N PHE A 175 -13.37 15.76 1.96
CA PHE A 175 -13.42 16.07 0.53
C PHE A 175 -14.81 15.90 -0.02
#